data_6a90a612731947697db835168c476e8d
#
_entry.id   6a90a612731947697db835168c476e8d
#
_cell.length_a   1.000
_cell.length_b   1.000
_cell.length_c   1.000
_cell.angle_alpha   90.00
_cell.angle_beta   90.00
_cell.angle_gamma   90.00
#
_symmetry.space_group_name_H-M   'P 1'
#
loop_
_entity.id
_entity.type
_entity.pdbx_description
1 polymer ?
#
loop_
_entity_poly.entity_id
_entity_poly.type
_entity_poly.pdbx_seq_one_letter_code
_entity_poly.pdbx_strand_id
1 'polypeptide(L)'
;MEVHHYIKRIPSFLLLRLSMSRWFSSKLIRPYLLRLAGIKLGKNVHVGANVTFDTIDPTYFEIGNNVTITMNCVLLMHFLKPQDNGRLTWHRGKMKIGNNVFIGANSVIAKPVTIGNNVVIAAGSVVTKDIPSNCLCGGAC
;
A
#
# COMPACT_ATOMS: atom_id res chain seq x y z
N MET A 1 -19.21 -3.44 20.27
CA MET A 1 -19.46 -3.65 18.84
C MET A 1 -18.21 -3.68 17.97
N GLU A 2 -17.06 -3.19 18.45
CA GLU A 2 -15.80 -3.17 17.68
C GLU A 2 -15.00 -4.49 17.71
N VAL A 3 -15.06 -5.26 18.80
CA VAL A 3 -14.28 -6.49 18.98
C VAL A 3 -14.66 -7.58 17.97
N HIS A 4 -15.94 -7.68 17.62
CA HIS A 4 -16.43 -8.68 16.67
C HIS A 4 -15.93 -8.44 15.23
N HIS A 5 -15.66 -7.20 14.87
CA HIS A 5 -15.08 -6.82 13.58
C HIS A 5 -13.59 -7.21 13.49
N TYR A 6 -12.87 -7.13 14.61
CA TYR A 6 -11.46 -7.54 14.70
C TYR A 6 -11.29 -9.06 14.60
N ILE A 7 -12.17 -9.85 15.22
CA ILE A 7 -12.06 -11.32 15.21
C ILE A 7 -12.22 -11.91 13.81
N LYS A 8 -13.09 -11.35 12.97
CA LYS A 8 -13.23 -11.75 11.55
C LYS A 8 -12.04 -11.39 10.67
N ARG A 9 -11.17 -10.49 11.12
CA ARG A 9 -9.97 -10.01 10.38
C ARG A 9 -8.67 -10.69 10.77
N ILE A 10 -8.66 -11.51 11.83
CA ILE A 10 -7.46 -12.24 12.24
C ILE A 10 -6.81 -13.01 11.06
N PRO A 11 -7.55 -13.71 10.20
CA PRO A 11 -6.95 -14.39 9.04
C PRO A 11 -6.29 -13.43 8.06
N SER A 12 -6.92 -12.28 7.75
CA SER A 12 -6.38 -11.27 6.84
C SER A 12 -5.09 -10.63 7.38
N PHE A 13 -5.08 -10.32 8.66
CA PHE A 13 -3.89 -9.81 9.35
C PHE A 13 -2.72 -10.80 9.30
N LEU A 14 -3.00 -12.09 9.55
CA LEU A 14 -1.99 -13.15 9.50
C LEU A 14 -1.42 -13.31 8.09
N LEU A 15 -2.26 -13.29 7.07
CA LEU A 15 -1.86 -13.35 5.67
C LEU A 15 -0.99 -12.16 5.24
N LEU A 16 -1.33 -10.95 5.70
CA LEU A 16 -0.51 -9.76 5.49
C LEU A 16 0.87 -9.92 6.13
N ARG A 17 0.93 -10.39 7.37
CA ARG A 17 2.18 -10.64 8.08
C ARG A 17 3.04 -11.69 7.38
N LEU A 18 2.44 -12.77 6.92
CA LEU A 18 3.13 -13.81 6.14
C LEU A 18 3.66 -13.25 4.82
N SER A 19 2.91 -12.38 4.14
CA SER A 19 3.34 -11.77 2.89
C SER A 19 4.57 -10.89 3.03
N MET A 20 4.80 -10.31 4.21
CA MET A 20 5.99 -9.51 4.51
C MET A 20 7.26 -10.35 4.69
N SER A 21 7.14 -11.65 4.89
CA SER A 21 8.27 -12.54 5.12
C SER A 21 9.25 -12.55 3.96
N ARG A 22 10.55 -12.56 4.27
CA ARG A 22 11.63 -12.65 3.29
C ARG A 22 11.69 -14.00 2.54
N TRP A 23 11.03 -15.03 3.09
CA TRP A 23 11.08 -16.41 2.58
C TRP A 23 10.18 -16.64 1.37
N PHE A 24 9.24 -15.75 1.07
CA PHE A 24 8.27 -15.96 0.01
C PHE A 24 8.63 -15.22 -1.29
N SER A 25 8.30 -15.85 -2.41
CA SER A 25 8.49 -15.27 -3.74
C SER A 25 7.71 -13.99 -3.94
N SER A 26 8.38 -12.97 -4.47
CA SER A 26 7.78 -11.68 -4.78
C SER A 26 6.75 -11.73 -5.91
N LYS A 27 6.84 -12.74 -6.79
CA LYS A 27 5.99 -12.88 -7.99
C LYS A 27 4.77 -13.75 -7.78
N LEU A 28 4.90 -14.81 -7.00
CA LEU A 28 3.89 -15.86 -6.91
C LEU A 28 3.19 -15.87 -5.56
N ILE A 29 3.93 -16.08 -4.49
CA ILE A 29 3.35 -16.36 -3.17
C ILE A 29 2.84 -15.09 -2.51
N ARG A 30 3.62 -13.99 -2.52
CA ARG A 30 3.18 -12.73 -1.89
C ARG A 30 1.93 -12.16 -2.52
N PRO A 31 1.84 -11.98 -3.85
CA PRO A 31 0.61 -11.48 -4.46
C PRO A 31 -0.61 -12.37 -4.16
N TYR A 32 -0.42 -13.68 -4.12
CA TYR A 32 -1.48 -14.62 -3.76
C TYR A 32 -1.97 -14.40 -2.31
N LEU A 33 -1.06 -14.30 -1.34
CA LEU A 33 -1.39 -14.03 0.06
C LEU A 33 -2.10 -12.68 0.23
N LEU A 34 -1.65 -11.65 -0.50
CA LEU A 34 -2.25 -10.32 -0.45
C LEU A 34 -3.69 -10.33 -1.01
N ARG A 35 -3.94 -11.07 -2.09
CA ARG A 35 -5.32 -11.25 -2.61
C ARG A 35 -6.19 -11.98 -1.62
N LEU A 36 -5.71 -13.03 -0.99
CA LEU A 36 -6.45 -13.73 0.07
C LEU A 36 -6.72 -12.85 1.28
N ALA A 37 -5.82 -11.92 1.61
CA ALA A 37 -6.02 -10.93 2.66
C ALA A 37 -7.07 -9.88 2.32
N GLY A 38 -7.48 -9.76 1.04
CA GLY A 38 -8.51 -8.84 0.58
C GLY A 38 -8.02 -7.65 -0.25
N ILE A 39 -6.71 -7.57 -0.54
CA ILE A 39 -6.15 -6.53 -1.43
C ILE A 39 -6.57 -6.84 -2.87
N LYS A 40 -7.10 -5.84 -3.57
CA LYS A 40 -7.38 -5.95 -5.00
C LYS A 40 -6.09 -5.77 -5.79
N LEU A 41 -5.57 -6.84 -6.34
CA LEU A 41 -4.37 -6.85 -7.17
C LEU A 41 -4.70 -7.25 -8.61
N GLY A 42 -4.21 -6.48 -9.57
CA GLY A 42 -4.22 -6.80 -10.98
C GLY A 42 -3.27 -7.94 -11.35
N LYS A 43 -2.98 -8.05 -12.63
CA LYS A 43 -2.05 -9.05 -13.19
C LYS A 43 -0.61 -8.53 -13.14
N ASN A 44 0.35 -9.46 -13.07
CA ASN A 44 1.78 -9.16 -13.11
C ASN A 44 2.21 -8.13 -12.06
N VAL A 45 1.80 -8.36 -10.80
CA VAL A 45 2.18 -7.52 -9.67
C VAL A 45 3.33 -8.17 -8.92
N HIS A 46 4.36 -7.38 -8.69
CA HIS A 46 5.57 -7.73 -7.95
C HIS A 46 5.57 -7.03 -6.61
N VAL A 47 5.75 -7.74 -5.53
CA VAL A 47 5.86 -7.16 -4.19
C VAL A 47 7.14 -7.65 -3.53
N GLY A 48 8.04 -6.73 -3.27
CA GLY A 48 9.34 -6.98 -2.67
C GLY A 48 9.27 -7.46 -1.21
N ALA A 49 10.42 -7.81 -0.65
CA ALA A 49 10.52 -8.20 0.75
C ALA A 49 10.25 -7.01 1.68
N ASN A 50 9.67 -7.28 2.85
CA ASN A 50 9.36 -6.29 3.88
C ASN A 50 8.49 -5.11 3.39
N VAL A 51 7.69 -5.31 2.35
CA VAL A 51 6.66 -4.32 1.99
C VAL A 51 5.55 -4.40 3.02
N THR A 52 5.30 -3.28 3.68
CA THR A 52 4.30 -3.17 4.73
C THR A 52 3.05 -2.49 4.19
N PHE A 53 1.94 -3.21 4.18
CA PHE A 53 0.61 -2.66 3.96
C PHE A 53 -0.03 -2.34 5.30
N ASP A 54 -0.75 -1.23 5.36
CA ASP A 54 -1.55 -0.89 6.53
C ASP A 54 -2.54 -2.02 6.87
N THR A 55 -2.58 -2.41 8.12
CA THR A 55 -3.33 -3.60 8.57
C THR A 55 -4.77 -3.32 8.96
N ILE A 56 -5.22 -2.06 8.90
CA ILE A 56 -6.57 -1.69 9.34
C ILE A 56 -7.62 -2.32 8.43
N ASP A 57 -7.48 -2.17 7.11
CA ASP A 57 -8.41 -2.78 6.15
C ASP A 57 -7.76 -3.04 4.79
N PRO A 58 -7.37 -4.28 4.49
CA PRO A 58 -6.75 -4.62 3.22
C PRO A 58 -7.60 -4.29 1.99
N THR A 59 -8.94 -4.26 2.13
CA THR A 59 -9.85 -3.96 1.02
C THR A 59 -9.77 -2.53 0.51
N TYR A 60 -9.08 -1.66 1.24
CA TYR A 60 -8.85 -0.27 0.83
C TYR A 60 -7.69 -0.11 -0.17
N PHE A 61 -6.92 -1.18 -0.44
CA PHE A 61 -5.89 -1.17 -1.45
C PHE A 61 -6.40 -1.70 -2.78
N GLU A 62 -6.27 -0.89 -3.82
CA GLU A 62 -6.56 -1.25 -5.21
C GLU A 62 -5.28 -1.02 -6.04
N ILE A 63 -4.70 -2.10 -6.55
CA ILE A 63 -3.44 -2.08 -7.29
C ILE A 63 -3.69 -2.65 -8.69
N GLY A 64 -3.35 -1.92 -9.71
CA GLY A 64 -3.55 -2.27 -11.11
C GLY A 64 -2.61 -3.35 -11.63
N ASN A 65 -2.43 -3.39 -12.93
CA ASN A 65 -1.59 -4.37 -13.63
C ASN A 65 -0.16 -3.85 -13.82
N ASN A 66 0.79 -4.77 -13.90
CA ASN A 66 2.20 -4.45 -14.15
C ASN A 66 2.76 -3.47 -13.10
N VAL A 67 2.51 -3.75 -11.84
CA VAL A 67 2.98 -2.90 -10.73
C VAL A 67 4.11 -3.61 -10.01
N THR A 68 5.20 -2.89 -9.80
CA THR A 68 6.33 -3.34 -8.98
C THR A 68 6.47 -2.46 -7.75
N ILE A 69 6.29 -3.05 -6.59
CA ILE A 69 6.59 -2.43 -5.30
C ILE A 69 7.85 -3.09 -4.78
N THR A 70 8.93 -2.34 -4.69
CA THR A 70 10.22 -2.89 -4.28
C THR A 70 10.32 -3.04 -2.76
N MET A 71 11.46 -3.53 -2.28
CA MET A 71 11.63 -3.87 -0.87
C MET A 71 11.51 -2.68 0.09
N ASN A 72 11.10 -2.97 1.31
CA ASN A 72 11.02 -2.02 2.44
C ASN A 72 10.09 -0.82 2.19
N CYS A 73 9.14 -0.91 1.28
CA CYS A 73 8.14 0.12 1.09
C CYS A 73 7.05 0.03 2.16
N VAL A 74 6.51 1.19 2.55
CA VAL A 74 5.41 1.30 3.51
C VAL A 74 4.23 2.01 2.85
N LEU A 75 3.04 1.39 2.90
CA LEU A 75 1.82 1.94 2.31
C LEU A 75 0.77 2.12 3.41
N LEU A 76 0.47 3.38 3.75
CA LEU A 76 -0.46 3.74 4.81
C LEU A 76 -1.80 4.24 4.24
N MET A 77 -2.89 3.73 4.76
CA MET A 77 -4.26 4.14 4.37
C MET A 77 -4.93 5.04 5.41
N HIS A 78 -4.24 5.38 6.48
CA HIS A 78 -4.74 6.27 7.52
C HIS A 78 -3.69 7.29 7.93
N PHE A 79 -4.14 8.43 8.42
CA PHE A 79 -3.28 9.48 8.96
C PHE A 79 -4.05 10.35 9.96
N LEU A 80 -3.32 11.09 10.77
CA LEU A 80 -3.88 12.07 11.69
C LEU A 80 -3.85 13.46 11.06
N LYS A 81 -4.96 14.18 11.15
CA LYS A 81 -5.07 15.57 10.71
C LYS A 81 -5.37 16.46 11.91
N PRO A 82 -4.57 17.52 12.14
CA PRO A 82 -4.90 18.52 13.14
C PRO A 82 -6.14 19.31 12.73
N GLN A 83 -6.98 19.63 13.71
CA GLN A 83 -8.14 20.49 13.59
C GLN A 83 -7.85 21.86 14.18
N ASP A 84 -8.61 22.88 13.79
CA ASP A 84 -8.45 24.26 14.26
C ASP A 84 -8.65 24.40 15.78
N ASN A 85 -9.37 23.44 16.41
CA ASN A 85 -9.57 23.36 17.85
C ASN A 85 -8.44 22.65 18.61
N GLY A 86 -7.31 22.34 17.96
CA GLY A 86 -6.16 21.63 18.53
C GLY A 86 -6.34 20.11 18.69
N ARG A 87 -7.46 19.55 18.28
CA ARG A 87 -7.68 18.09 18.29
C ARG A 87 -7.10 17.43 17.06
N LEU A 88 -6.69 16.19 17.21
CA LEU A 88 -6.28 15.32 16.10
C LEU A 88 -7.45 14.42 15.72
N THR A 89 -7.75 14.35 14.43
CA THR A 89 -8.76 13.43 13.88
C THR A 89 -8.13 12.40 12.98
N TRP A 90 -8.60 11.15 13.11
CA TRP A 90 -8.22 10.06 12.23
C TRP A 90 -8.92 10.20 10.88
N HIS A 91 -8.11 10.16 9.84
CA HIS A 91 -8.58 10.05 8.46
C HIS A 91 -8.09 8.75 7.85
N ARG A 92 -8.95 8.09 7.12
CA ARG A 92 -8.62 6.90 6.33
C ARG A 92 -9.27 7.00 4.96
N GLY A 93 -8.70 6.33 3.99
CA GLY A 93 -9.24 6.33 2.64
C GLY A 93 -8.64 5.21 1.80
N LYS A 94 -9.17 5.06 0.61
CA LYS A 94 -8.65 4.10 -0.36
C LYS A 94 -7.34 4.57 -0.96
N MET A 95 -6.42 3.63 -1.12
CA MET A 95 -5.21 3.83 -1.89
C MET A 95 -5.39 3.14 -3.25
N LYS A 96 -5.22 3.90 -4.32
CA LYS A 96 -5.31 3.39 -5.68
C LYS A 96 -3.98 3.55 -6.39
N ILE A 97 -3.47 2.46 -6.93
CA ILE A 97 -2.26 2.44 -7.75
C ILE A 97 -2.68 1.95 -9.15
N GLY A 98 -2.42 2.75 -10.16
CA GLY A 98 -2.76 2.47 -11.55
C GLY A 98 -1.94 1.34 -12.16
N ASN A 99 -1.88 1.32 -13.49
CA ASN A 99 -1.13 0.31 -14.25
C ASN A 99 0.28 0.83 -14.59
N ASN A 100 1.22 -0.09 -14.78
CA ASN A 100 2.61 0.23 -15.15
C ASN A 100 3.25 1.18 -14.14
N VAL A 101 3.23 0.84 -12.87
CA VAL A 101 3.78 1.65 -11.78
C VAL A 101 4.97 0.95 -11.16
N PHE A 102 6.04 1.71 -10.96
CA PHE A 102 7.22 1.27 -10.23
C PHE A 102 7.39 2.11 -8.97
N ILE A 103 7.49 1.45 -7.81
CA ILE A 103 7.76 2.10 -6.53
C ILE A 103 9.13 1.64 -6.04
N GLY A 104 10.07 2.56 -6.01
CA GLY A 104 11.45 2.34 -5.60
C GLY A 104 11.58 1.97 -4.13
N ALA A 105 12.65 1.26 -3.78
CA ALA A 105 12.88 0.75 -2.43
C ALA A 105 12.89 1.85 -1.36
N ASN A 106 12.47 1.48 -0.16
CA ASN A 106 12.40 2.39 1.00
C ASN A 106 11.47 3.60 0.80
N SER A 107 10.51 3.53 -0.11
CA SER A 107 9.52 4.59 -0.29
C SER A 107 8.37 4.45 0.70
N VAL A 108 7.83 5.58 1.11
CA VAL A 108 6.68 5.65 2.03
C VAL A 108 5.53 6.35 1.33
N ILE A 109 4.41 5.65 1.15
CA ILE A 109 3.14 6.26 0.77
C ILE A 109 2.43 6.62 2.08
N ALA A 110 2.55 7.89 2.49
CA ALA A 110 2.28 8.30 3.87
C ALA A 110 0.80 8.49 4.21
N LYS A 111 -0.08 8.44 3.22
CA LYS A 111 -1.54 8.54 3.38
C LYS A 111 -2.24 7.97 2.15
N PRO A 112 -3.58 7.81 2.21
CA PRO A 112 -4.37 7.45 1.04
C PRO A 112 -4.15 8.41 -0.12
N VAL A 113 -3.73 7.89 -1.26
CA VAL A 113 -3.49 8.65 -2.50
C VAL A 113 -3.93 7.84 -3.72
N THR A 114 -4.15 8.53 -4.82
CA THR A 114 -4.31 7.93 -6.14
C THR A 114 -3.01 8.14 -6.93
N ILE A 115 -2.38 7.05 -7.34
CA ILE A 115 -1.23 7.04 -8.23
C ILE A 115 -1.73 6.63 -9.61
N GLY A 116 -1.51 7.47 -10.60
CA GLY A 116 -1.95 7.24 -11.98
C GLY A 116 -1.21 6.09 -12.67
N ASN A 117 -1.35 6.01 -13.99
CA ASN A 117 -0.68 5.01 -14.81
C ASN A 117 0.70 5.51 -15.29
N ASN A 118 1.60 4.59 -15.60
CA ASN A 118 2.93 4.91 -16.12
C ASN A 118 3.69 5.86 -15.17
N VAL A 119 3.80 5.48 -13.91
CA VAL A 119 4.44 6.28 -12.86
C VAL A 119 5.66 5.54 -12.33
N VAL A 120 6.74 6.29 -12.18
CA VAL A 120 7.95 5.84 -11.49
C VAL A 120 8.15 6.66 -10.23
N ILE A 121 8.20 6.01 -9.10
CA ILE A 121 8.55 6.61 -7.81
C ILE A 121 9.97 6.18 -7.48
N ALA A 122 10.88 7.15 -7.38
CA ALA A 122 12.27 6.89 -7.06
C ALA A 122 12.43 6.31 -5.64
N ALA A 123 13.48 5.54 -5.42
CA ALA A 123 13.77 4.98 -4.11
C ALA A 123 13.90 6.07 -3.03
N GLY A 124 13.44 5.78 -1.82
CA GLY A 124 13.49 6.69 -0.69
C GLY A 124 12.51 7.87 -0.77
N SER A 125 11.51 7.81 -1.64
CA SER A 125 10.52 8.89 -1.77
C SER A 125 9.46 8.84 -0.68
N VAL A 126 8.91 10.01 -0.34
CA VAL A 126 7.76 10.15 0.55
C VAL A 126 6.60 10.76 -0.23
N VAL A 127 5.56 9.97 -0.47
CA VAL A 127 4.37 10.38 -1.24
C VAL A 127 3.28 10.85 -0.28
N THR A 128 2.89 12.11 -0.42
CA THR A 128 1.90 12.78 0.44
C THR A 128 0.70 13.33 -0.33
N LYS A 129 0.68 13.21 -1.65
CA LYS A 129 -0.41 13.68 -2.52
C LYS A 129 -0.57 12.76 -3.74
N ASP A 130 -1.67 12.92 -4.43
CA ASP A 130 -1.93 12.17 -5.66
C ASP A 130 -0.85 12.43 -6.70
N ILE A 131 -0.50 11.38 -7.46
CA ILE A 131 0.48 11.45 -8.54
C ILE A 131 -0.27 11.23 -9.86
N PRO A 132 -0.25 12.20 -10.78
CA PRO A 132 -0.87 12.03 -12.09
C PRO A 132 -0.14 10.99 -12.94
N SER A 133 -0.81 10.50 -13.99
CA SER A 133 -0.22 9.55 -14.93
C SER A 133 0.99 10.15 -15.67
N ASN A 134 1.88 9.29 -16.14
CA ASN A 134 3.06 9.63 -16.91
C ASN A 134 4.06 10.53 -16.15
N CYS A 135 4.25 10.25 -14.86
CA CYS A 135 5.14 11.04 -13.99
C CYS A 135 6.32 10.22 -13.45
N LEU A 136 7.43 10.92 -13.31
CA LEU A 136 8.54 10.52 -12.44
C LEU A 136 8.48 11.37 -11.18
N CYS A 137 8.47 10.72 -10.03
CA CYS A 137 8.41 11.36 -8.72
C CYS A 137 9.63 10.95 -7.89
N GLY A 138 10.26 11.90 -7.22
CA GLY A 138 11.42 11.64 -6.36
C GLY A 138 11.50 12.61 -5.19
N GLY A 139 11.97 12.12 -4.03
CA GLY A 139 12.02 12.88 -2.80
C GLY A 139 10.66 13.06 -2.15
N ALA A 140 10.25 14.29 -1.86
CA ALA A 140 8.93 14.62 -1.34
C ALA A 140 7.95 14.86 -2.50
N CYS A 141 7.05 13.94 -2.70
CA CYS A 141 6.03 14.00 -3.76
C CYS A 141 4.64 14.36 -3.24
#